data_1d16f165fbf5eb675dde16d1eee6e14f
#
_entry.id   1d16f165fbf5eb675dde16d1eee6e14f
#
_cell.length_a   1.000
_cell.length_b   1.000
_cell.length_c   1.000
_cell.angle_alpha   90.00
_cell.angle_beta   90.00
_cell.angle_gamma   90.00
#
_symmetry.space_group_name_H-M   'P 1'
#
loop_
_entity.id
_entity.type
_entity.pdbx_description
1 polymer ?
#
loop_
_entity_poly.entity_id
_entity_poly.type
_entity_poly.pdbx_seq_one_letter_code
_entity_poly.pdbx_strand_id
1 'polypeptide(L)'
;MIGILGGMGTQAGLDFCNKIAVLNRGKSDQEYPKFILYNKSDTPKRPENLKKYQNVLKELIKGCQLLQKNKCKFIVMPCNTAHYWYNDLQKSVNIPIISMPKEVYLDTKKNYKKNSRICLLYTSPSPRDS
;
A
#
# COMPACT_ATOMS: atom_id res chain seq x y z
N MET A 1 -10.54 -10.27 -6.16
CA MET A 1 -9.50 -10.56 -5.18
C MET A 1 -8.62 -9.32 -5.03
N ILE A 2 -8.27 -8.98 -3.80
CA ILE A 2 -7.45 -7.81 -3.49
C ILE A 2 -5.97 -8.19 -3.57
N GLY A 3 -5.16 -7.40 -4.27
CA GLY A 3 -3.71 -7.54 -4.25
C GLY A 3 -3.09 -6.53 -3.27
N ILE A 4 -2.27 -7.01 -2.35
CA ILE A 4 -1.58 -6.17 -1.36
C ILE A 4 -0.08 -6.30 -1.62
N LEU A 5 0.54 -5.21 -2.04
CA LEU A 5 1.99 -5.16 -2.20
C LEU A 5 2.61 -4.63 -0.92
N GLY A 6 3.15 -5.55 -0.13
CA GLY A 6 3.80 -5.27 1.14
C GLY A 6 5.30 -5.50 1.08
N GLY A 7 5.93 -5.56 2.25
CA GLY A 7 7.37 -5.76 2.37
C GLY A 7 8.16 -4.48 2.59
N MET A 8 7.47 -3.36 2.72
CA MET A 8 8.03 -2.01 2.84
C MET A 8 7.48 -1.21 4.05
N GLY A 9 7.47 -1.69 5.30
CA GLY A 9 8.02 -2.99 5.76
C GLY A 9 6.97 -4.08 5.85
N THR A 10 7.48 -5.23 6.18
CA THR A 10 6.69 -6.44 6.33
C THR A 10 5.56 -6.29 7.36
N GLN A 11 5.84 -5.70 8.51
CA GLN A 11 4.85 -5.55 9.57
C GLN A 11 3.66 -4.67 9.16
N ALA A 12 3.90 -3.62 8.37
CA ALA A 12 2.84 -2.77 7.88
C ALA A 12 1.87 -3.52 6.95
N GLY A 13 2.40 -4.40 6.10
CA GLY A 13 1.58 -5.25 5.23
C GLY A 13 0.73 -6.23 6.01
N LEU A 14 1.30 -6.88 7.02
CA LEU A 14 0.58 -7.80 7.90
C LEU A 14 -0.51 -7.08 8.69
N ASP A 15 -0.21 -5.91 9.23
CA ASP A 15 -1.17 -5.10 9.98
C ASP A 15 -2.34 -4.67 9.08
N PHE A 16 -2.05 -4.30 7.85
CA PHE A 16 -3.08 -3.96 6.86
C PHE A 16 -4.01 -5.14 6.58
N CYS A 17 -3.46 -6.34 6.41
CA CYS A 17 -4.25 -7.55 6.20
C CYS A 17 -5.15 -7.85 7.41
N ASN A 18 -4.61 -7.69 8.62
CA ASN A 18 -5.39 -7.86 9.83
C ASN A 18 -6.56 -6.86 9.90
N LYS A 19 -6.34 -5.62 9.53
CA LYS A 19 -7.38 -4.59 9.49
C LYS A 19 -8.46 -4.91 8.46
N ILE A 20 -8.08 -5.42 7.29
CA ILE A 20 -9.06 -5.88 6.29
C ILE A 20 -9.98 -6.95 6.91
N ALA A 21 -9.41 -7.93 7.58
CA ALA A 21 -10.18 -9.00 8.19
C ALA A 21 -11.11 -8.47 9.29
N VAL A 22 -10.61 -7.59 10.16
CA VAL A 22 -11.40 -7.01 11.26
C VAL A 22 -12.55 -6.15 10.74
N LEU A 23 -12.30 -5.31 9.74
CA LEU A 23 -13.31 -4.39 9.19
C LEU A 23 -14.37 -5.11 8.34
N ASN A 24 -14.04 -6.27 7.81
CA ASN A 24 -14.92 -7.05 6.94
C ASN A 24 -15.24 -8.42 7.54
N ARG A 25 -15.37 -8.47 8.85
CA ARG A 25 -15.60 -9.72 9.57
C ARG A 25 -16.89 -10.38 9.12
N GLY A 26 -16.77 -11.62 8.67
CA GLY A 26 -17.89 -12.48 8.34
C GLY A 26 -18.23 -13.47 9.46
N LYS A 27 -19.38 -14.13 9.33
CA LYS A 27 -19.80 -15.21 10.24
C LYS A 27 -19.09 -16.52 9.91
N SER A 28 -18.65 -16.67 8.67
CA SER A 28 -17.95 -17.85 8.16
C SER A 28 -16.74 -17.40 7.34
N ASP A 29 -15.82 -18.32 7.10
CA ASP A 29 -14.63 -18.06 6.29
C ASP A 29 -14.96 -17.56 4.88
N GLN A 30 -16.06 -18.02 4.32
CA GLN A 30 -16.50 -17.65 2.96
C GLN A 30 -16.94 -16.19 2.82
N GLU A 31 -17.26 -15.54 3.93
CA GLU A 31 -17.70 -14.15 3.94
C GLU A 31 -16.54 -13.14 4.05
N TYR A 32 -15.32 -13.62 4.37
CA TYR A 32 -14.14 -12.75 4.39
C TYR A 32 -13.67 -12.41 2.97
N PRO A 33 -13.11 -11.22 2.75
CA PRO A 33 -12.60 -10.86 1.43
C PRO A 33 -11.39 -11.71 1.04
N LYS A 34 -11.32 -12.08 -0.23
CA LYS A 34 -10.15 -12.77 -0.78
C LYS A 34 -9.04 -11.77 -1.05
N PHE A 35 -7.83 -12.07 -0.60
CA PHE A 35 -6.67 -11.25 -0.90
C PHE A 35 -5.40 -12.08 -1.06
N ILE A 36 -4.44 -11.52 -1.76
CA ILE A 36 -3.06 -11.99 -1.83
C ILE A 36 -2.19 -10.91 -1.21
N LEU A 37 -1.43 -11.25 -0.19
CA LEU A 37 -0.34 -10.41 0.29
C LEU A 37 0.96 -10.88 -0.35
N TYR A 38 1.55 -10.03 -1.19
CA TYR A 38 2.91 -10.24 -1.64
C TYR A 38 3.85 -9.45 -0.74
N ASN A 39 4.47 -10.15 0.20
CA ASN A 39 5.47 -9.55 1.09
C ASN A 39 6.82 -9.51 0.36
N LYS A 40 6.99 -8.49 -0.47
CA LYS A 40 8.17 -8.31 -1.31
C LYS A 40 9.29 -7.64 -0.51
N SER A 41 9.83 -8.38 0.45
CA SER A 41 10.86 -7.90 1.37
C SER A 41 12.21 -7.64 0.71
N ASP A 42 12.42 -8.12 -0.51
CA ASP A 42 13.60 -7.85 -1.32
C ASP A 42 13.56 -6.47 -2.01
N THR A 43 12.49 -5.71 -1.83
CA THR A 43 12.42 -4.34 -2.35
C THR A 43 13.51 -3.49 -1.70
N PRO A 44 14.36 -2.80 -2.48
CA PRO A 44 15.44 -2.01 -1.92
C PRO A 44 14.95 -0.94 -0.95
N LYS A 45 15.80 -0.58 0.02
CA LYS A 45 15.50 0.47 0.98
C LYS A 45 15.15 1.76 0.25
N ARG A 46 14.03 2.40 0.66
CA ARG A 46 13.61 3.66 0.06
C ARG A 46 14.51 4.77 0.56
N PRO A 47 15.20 5.47 -0.34
CA PRO A 47 16.17 6.47 0.03
C PRO A 47 15.52 7.84 0.26
N GLU A 48 16.24 8.73 0.93
CA GLU A 48 15.83 10.12 1.12
C GLU A 48 15.67 10.87 -0.22
N ASN A 49 16.55 10.59 -1.18
CA ASN A 49 16.47 11.15 -2.52
C ASN A 49 15.83 10.15 -3.48
N LEU A 50 14.51 10.19 -3.55
CA LEU A 50 13.71 9.26 -4.34
C LEU A 50 13.99 9.30 -5.84
N LYS A 51 14.51 10.43 -6.35
CA LYS A 51 14.80 10.59 -7.79
C LYS A 51 15.96 9.71 -8.29
N LYS A 52 16.85 9.28 -7.40
CA LYS A 52 18.06 8.54 -7.76
C LYS A 52 17.88 7.02 -7.84
N TYR A 53 16.70 6.49 -7.53
CA TYR A 53 16.56 5.07 -7.27
C TYR A 53 15.53 4.38 -8.16
N GLN A 54 15.89 4.20 -9.42
CA GLN A 54 15.10 3.43 -10.36
C GLN A 54 15.00 1.95 -9.98
N ASN A 55 15.93 1.45 -9.17
CA ASN A 55 15.89 0.06 -8.70
C ASN A 55 14.66 -0.23 -7.83
N VAL A 56 14.25 0.73 -6.99
CA VAL A 56 13.05 0.59 -6.18
C VAL A 56 11.82 0.51 -7.09
N LEU A 57 11.70 1.43 -8.06
CA LEU A 57 10.60 1.43 -9.02
C LEU A 57 10.52 0.11 -9.78
N LYS A 58 11.65 -0.39 -10.24
CA LYS A 58 11.74 -1.67 -10.98
C LYS A 58 11.17 -2.83 -10.17
N GLU A 59 11.53 -2.91 -8.90
CA GLU A 59 11.04 -3.96 -8.00
C GLU A 59 9.57 -3.80 -7.67
N LEU A 60 9.10 -2.57 -7.49
CA LEU A 60 7.68 -2.30 -7.28
C LEU A 60 6.83 -2.68 -8.51
N ILE A 61 7.32 -2.40 -9.71
CA ILE A 61 6.66 -2.81 -10.96
C ILE A 61 6.52 -4.33 -11.01
N LYS A 62 7.59 -5.06 -10.70
CA LYS A 62 7.54 -6.54 -10.63
C LYS A 62 6.48 -7.02 -9.67
N GLY A 63 6.38 -6.39 -8.50
CA GLY A 63 5.38 -6.73 -7.49
C GLY A 63 3.96 -6.50 -7.99
N CYS A 64 3.68 -5.34 -8.58
CA CYS A 64 2.38 -5.01 -9.14
C CYS A 64 1.98 -5.97 -10.27
N GLN A 65 2.92 -6.27 -11.16
CA GLN A 65 2.69 -7.18 -12.27
C GLN A 65 2.43 -8.62 -11.81
N LEU A 66 3.12 -9.07 -10.75
CA LEU A 66 2.86 -10.38 -10.15
C LEU A 66 1.42 -10.46 -9.64
N LEU A 67 0.96 -9.44 -8.93
CA LEU A 67 -0.40 -9.40 -8.41
C LEU A 67 -1.43 -9.38 -9.53
N GLN A 68 -1.20 -8.59 -10.59
CA GLN A 68 -2.07 -8.60 -11.76
C GLN A 68 -2.11 -9.98 -12.42
N LYS A 69 -0.96 -10.61 -12.60
CA LYS A 69 -0.86 -11.97 -13.19
C LYS A 69 -1.64 -13.01 -12.38
N ASN A 70 -1.73 -12.83 -11.08
CA ASN A 70 -2.47 -13.71 -10.20
C ASN A 70 -3.93 -13.29 -10.01
N LYS A 71 -4.48 -12.56 -10.98
CA LYS A 71 -5.91 -12.22 -11.09
C LYS A 71 -6.44 -11.33 -9.98
N CYS A 72 -5.60 -10.53 -9.35
CA CYS A 72 -6.05 -9.47 -8.48
C CYS A 72 -6.80 -8.42 -9.30
N LYS A 73 -7.89 -7.88 -8.76
CA LYS A 73 -8.71 -6.88 -9.44
C LYS A 73 -8.23 -5.45 -9.19
N PHE A 74 -7.55 -5.23 -8.09
CA PHE A 74 -6.91 -3.97 -7.76
C PHE A 74 -5.77 -4.20 -6.77
N ILE A 75 -4.90 -3.21 -6.64
CA ILE A 75 -3.71 -3.28 -5.80
C ILE A 75 -3.76 -2.21 -4.73
N VAL A 76 -3.32 -2.56 -3.52
CA VAL A 76 -3.10 -1.63 -2.41
C VAL A 76 -1.65 -1.74 -1.96
N MET A 77 -1.03 -0.61 -1.65
CA MET A 77 0.33 -0.55 -1.14
C MET A 77 0.34 0.13 0.22
N PRO A 78 0.42 -0.62 1.34
CA PRO A 78 0.47 -0.02 2.68
C PRO A 78 1.87 0.55 2.99
N CYS A 79 2.29 1.52 2.21
CA CYS A 79 3.56 2.22 2.31
C CYS A 79 3.42 3.62 1.70
N ASN A 80 3.58 4.67 2.48
CA ASN A 80 3.48 6.03 1.97
C ASN A 80 4.52 6.33 0.90
N THR A 81 5.77 5.96 1.13
CA THR A 81 6.89 6.27 0.23
C THR A 81 6.70 5.65 -1.15
N ALA A 82 6.11 4.46 -1.24
CA ALA A 82 5.85 3.79 -2.51
C ALA A 82 4.95 4.62 -3.44
N HIS A 83 4.07 5.45 -2.88
CA HIS A 83 3.16 6.31 -3.64
C HIS A 83 3.86 7.44 -4.40
N TYR A 84 5.14 7.69 -4.12
CA TYR A 84 5.96 8.57 -4.94
C TYR A 84 5.97 8.12 -6.41
N TRP A 85 5.96 6.80 -6.65
CA TRP A 85 5.96 6.22 -7.98
C TRP A 85 4.57 5.79 -8.48
N TYR A 86 3.52 6.29 -7.84
CA TYR A 86 2.15 5.88 -8.14
C TYR A 86 1.82 5.92 -9.63
N ASN A 87 2.11 7.02 -10.30
CA ASN A 87 1.80 7.16 -11.73
C ASN A 87 2.55 6.17 -12.61
N ASP A 88 3.83 5.95 -12.32
CA ASP A 88 4.65 4.98 -13.06
C ASP A 88 4.17 3.56 -12.81
N LEU A 89 3.79 3.25 -11.58
CA LEU A 89 3.24 1.94 -11.23
C LEU A 89 1.89 1.70 -11.91
N GLN A 90 1.03 2.70 -11.92
CA GLN A 90 -0.27 2.57 -12.58
C GLN A 90 -0.12 2.32 -14.08
N LYS A 91 0.87 2.92 -14.72
CA LYS A 91 1.16 2.67 -16.14
C LYS A 91 1.68 1.25 -16.40
N SER A 92 2.23 0.59 -15.41
CA SER A 92 2.81 -0.75 -15.55
C SER A 92 1.79 -1.88 -15.50
N VAL A 93 0.56 -1.61 -15.06
CA VAL A 93 -0.53 -2.58 -14.91
C VAL A 93 -1.84 -2.04 -15.47
N ASN A 94 -2.76 -2.94 -15.79
CA ASN A 94 -4.09 -2.60 -16.32
C ASN A 94 -5.17 -2.55 -15.23
N ILE A 95 -4.86 -3.03 -14.03
CA ILE A 95 -5.78 -2.99 -12.88
C ILE A 95 -5.53 -1.73 -12.04
N PRO A 96 -6.57 -1.21 -11.37
CA PRO A 96 -6.40 0.00 -10.56
C PRO A 96 -5.45 -0.22 -9.38
N ILE A 97 -4.61 0.76 -9.12
CA ILE A 97 -3.86 0.86 -7.86
C ILE A 97 -4.57 1.91 -7.01
N ILE A 98 -4.98 1.52 -5.80
CA ILE A 98 -5.65 2.43 -4.88
C ILE A 98 -4.62 3.39 -4.29
N SER A 99 -4.83 4.68 -4.45
CA SER A 99 -3.95 5.68 -3.86
C SER A 99 -4.30 5.87 -2.39
N MET A 100 -3.44 5.39 -1.50
CA MET A 100 -3.63 5.56 -0.06
C MET A 100 -3.72 7.03 0.36
N PRO A 101 -2.84 7.94 -0.12
CA PRO A 101 -2.96 9.36 0.20
C PRO A 101 -4.30 9.97 -0.24
N LYS A 102 -4.79 9.59 -1.41
CA LYS A 102 -6.08 10.06 -1.91
C LYS A 102 -7.23 9.56 -1.04
N GLU A 103 -7.22 8.28 -0.65
CA GLU A 103 -8.26 7.71 0.20
C GLU A 103 -8.26 8.34 1.60
N VAL A 104 -7.09 8.59 2.17
CA VAL A 104 -6.96 9.31 3.45
C VAL A 104 -7.52 10.74 3.33
N TYR A 105 -7.22 11.43 2.24
CA TYR A 105 -7.76 12.76 1.98
C TYR A 105 -9.30 12.74 1.89
N LEU A 106 -9.87 11.81 1.15
CA LEU A 106 -11.32 11.70 0.98
C LEU A 106 -12.02 11.36 2.32
N ASP A 107 -11.46 10.46 3.09
CA ASP A 107 -11.97 10.09 4.41
C ASP A 107 -11.90 11.27 5.37
N THR A 108 -10.79 11.97 5.39
CA THR A 108 -10.59 13.17 6.23
C THR A 108 -11.59 14.25 5.88
N LYS A 109 -11.79 14.53 4.59
CA LYS A 109 -12.75 15.51 4.11
C LYS A 109 -14.18 15.19 4.54
N LYS A 110 -14.52 13.91 4.56
CA LYS A 110 -15.85 13.42 4.95
C LYS A 110 -16.09 13.52 6.46
N ASN A 111 -15.09 13.18 7.26
CA ASN A 111 -15.25 12.95 8.70
C ASN A 111 -14.77 14.10 9.59
N TYR A 112 -14.11 15.11 9.03
CA TYR A 112 -13.55 16.23 9.79
C TYR A 112 -14.00 17.57 9.23
N LYS A 113 -14.06 18.58 10.11
CA LYS A 113 -14.46 19.93 9.74
C LYS A 113 -13.41 20.59 8.85
N LYS A 114 -13.88 21.46 7.94
CA LYS A 114 -13.00 22.34 7.17
C LYS A 114 -12.08 23.11 8.15
N ASN A 115 -10.81 23.23 7.80
CA ASN A 115 -9.77 23.85 8.62
C ASN A 115 -9.32 23.05 9.85
N SER A 116 -9.69 21.76 9.96
CA SER A 116 -9.10 20.87 10.96
C SER A 116 -7.61 20.72 10.73
N ARG A 117 -6.84 20.65 11.82
CA ARG A 117 -5.40 20.44 11.74
C ARG A 117 -5.08 18.97 11.70
N ILE A 118 -4.20 18.58 10.77
CA ILE A 118 -3.74 17.21 10.62
C ILE A 118 -2.23 17.19 10.70
N CYS A 119 -1.68 16.30 11.53
CA CYS A 119 -0.24 16.13 11.66
C CYS A 119 0.26 15.08 10.69
N LEU A 120 1.24 15.43 9.86
CA LEU A 120 1.98 14.49 9.05
C LEU A 120 3.27 14.13 9.76
N LEU A 121 3.50 12.85 10.01
CA LEU A 121 4.75 12.38 10.58
C LEU A 121 5.80 12.21 9.48
N TYR A 122 6.85 13.00 9.55
CA TYR A 122 7.94 12.98 8.57
C TYR A 122 8.92 11.85 8.78
N THR A 123 9.10 11.45 10.04
CA THR A 123 10.04 10.41 10.41
C THR A 123 9.29 9.25 11.06
N SER A 124 9.84 8.07 10.92
CA SER A 124 9.29 6.92 11.59
C SER A 124 9.45 7.07 13.10
N PRO A 125 8.37 6.96 13.89
CA PRO A 125 8.45 7.05 15.34
C PRO A 125 8.95 5.77 15.99
N SER A 126 9.07 4.69 15.21
CA SER A 126 9.44 3.37 15.72
C SER A 126 10.90 3.03 15.43
N PRO A 127 11.66 2.54 16.42
CA PRO A 127 13.03 2.05 16.18
C PRO A 127 13.10 0.91 15.16
N ARG A 128 12.00 0.20 14.92
CA ARG A 128 11.94 -0.90 13.95
C ARG A 128 11.95 -0.41 12.50
N ASP A 129 11.59 0.85 12.28
CA ASP A 129 11.50 1.43 10.96
C ASP A 129 12.79 2.15 10.55
N SER A 130 13.72 2.21 11.47
CA SER A 130 15.02 2.84 11.24
C SER A 130 16.03 1.88 10.60
#